data_ed6cc3b398baf9b7bd9c98d8b8484201
#
_entry.id   ed6cc3b398baf9b7bd9c98d8b8484201
#
_cell.length_a   1.000
_cell.length_b   1.000
_cell.length_c   1.000
_cell.angle_alpha   90.00
_cell.angle_beta   90.00
_cell.angle_gamma   90.00
#
_symmetry.space_group_name_H-M   'P 1'
#
loop_
_entity.id
_entity.type
_entity.pdbx_description
1 polymer ?
#
loop_
_entity_poly.entity_id
_entity_poly.type
_entity_poly.pdbx_seq_one_letter_code
_entity_poly.pdbx_strand_id
1 'polypeptide(L)'
;RSNKHGMDYVVLKEILHLQKIDTRNEYYIFVKPGPDRCVNDTFNFHVIEVKCPSYPLWEQWALPRAASDLGVDILHCTSNTAPIFTSIPLVLTLHDIIFLEPREKNNKSVYQNMGWLYRRLVVPRILNKCRRIITVSNYEYENIVTKLNIPRHRMRMIYNGYNEWFQPINDTECAYGKYIRKRGFFFFLGNTDPKKNSERTIQAFAKYLKLSSVKRELLIADLSNDIIDDILKRNNIEYAREYIVSAGYVDNKDLVSIYNAAFAFLYTSLRESFGIPLLEAMACGTPVITSNTSSMPEVAGVDSALIDPTDVNSITDIMLRLENDGEYYSRIREYGLQRVNMFSWNHTAELLLSLYAEVYNEI
;
A
#
# COMPACT_ATOMS: atom_id res chain seq x y z
N ARG A 1 10.02 5.81 12.29
CA ARG A 1 8.81 5.51 13.09
C ARG A 1 8.83 4.04 13.46
N SER A 2 8.46 3.68 14.69
CA SER A 2 8.41 2.28 15.15
C SER A 2 7.45 1.42 14.32
N ASN A 3 6.32 1.99 13.91
CA ASN A 3 5.36 1.35 13.01
C ASN A 3 5.43 2.03 11.64
N LYS A 4 5.89 1.28 10.63
CA LYS A 4 5.97 1.74 9.25
C LYS A 4 4.74 1.31 8.47
N HIS A 5 4.15 2.25 7.76
CA HIS A 5 2.98 2.01 6.92
C HIS A 5 3.15 2.67 5.55
N GLY A 6 2.52 2.10 4.54
CA GLY A 6 2.51 2.67 3.20
C GLY A 6 3.90 2.93 2.64
N MET A 7 4.19 4.17 2.25
CA MET A 7 5.45 4.57 1.60
C MET A 7 6.70 4.27 2.46
N ASP A 8 6.65 4.47 3.79
CA ASP A 8 7.79 4.19 4.67
C ASP A 8 8.19 2.71 4.63
N TYR A 9 7.18 1.83 4.49
CA TYR A 9 7.39 0.39 4.38
C TYR A 9 8.00 0.00 3.02
N VAL A 10 7.52 0.59 1.93
CA VAL A 10 8.08 0.38 0.58
C VAL A 10 9.55 0.72 0.56
N VAL A 11 9.91 1.93 1.01
CA VAL A 11 11.32 2.40 1.06
C VAL A 11 12.20 1.47 1.88
N LEU A 12 11.72 1.03 3.06
CA LEU A 12 12.47 0.08 3.88
C LEU A 12 12.75 -1.22 3.12
N LYS A 13 11.76 -1.76 2.40
CA LYS A 13 11.92 -2.99 1.65
C LYS A 13 12.85 -2.83 0.45
N GLU A 14 12.76 -1.73 -0.27
CA GLU A 14 13.70 -1.39 -1.35
C GLU A 14 15.14 -1.37 -0.83
N ILE A 15 15.41 -0.66 0.27
CA ILE A 15 16.75 -0.59 0.86
C ILE A 15 17.24 -1.99 1.29
N LEU A 16 16.43 -2.74 2.03
CA LEU A 16 16.83 -4.06 2.53
C LEU A 16 17.12 -5.08 1.41
N HIS A 17 16.42 -4.96 0.29
CA HIS A 17 16.66 -5.84 -0.87
C HIS A 17 17.83 -5.35 -1.73
N LEU A 18 18.04 -4.04 -1.87
CA LEU A 18 19.26 -3.50 -2.46
C LEU A 18 20.52 -3.92 -1.66
N GLN A 19 20.47 -3.90 -0.32
CA GLN A 19 21.56 -4.40 0.53
C GLN A 19 21.91 -5.87 0.28
N LYS A 20 20.94 -6.69 -0.15
CA LYS A 20 21.15 -8.12 -0.45
C LYS A 20 21.83 -8.35 -1.81
N ILE A 21 21.50 -7.53 -2.81
CA ILE A 21 21.85 -7.82 -4.20
C ILE A 21 22.97 -6.94 -4.75
N ASP A 22 23.21 -5.74 -4.18
CA ASP A 22 24.22 -4.82 -4.68
C ASP A 22 25.44 -4.76 -3.75
N THR A 23 26.60 -5.03 -4.34
CA THR A 23 27.91 -4.97 -3.68
C THR A 23 28.88 -4.01 -4.38
N ARG A 24 28.40 -3.24 -5.36
CA ARG A 24 29.25 -2.40 -6.22
C ARG A 24 29.09 -0.92 -5.97
N ASN A 25 27.85 -0.48 -5.70
CA ASN A 25 27.53 0.93 -5.49
C ASN A 25 27.59 1.27 -4.01
N GLU A 26 27.91 2.53 -3.70
CA GLU A 26 27.85 3.11 -2.35
C GLU A 26 26.51 3.80 -2.14
N TYR A 27 25.88 3.57 -1.00
CA TYR A 27 24.58 4.09 -0.66
C TYR A 27 24.61 4.91 0.62
N TYR A 28 24.10 6.13 0.58
CA TYR A 28 23.95 7.02 1.72
C TYR A 28 22.47 7.20 2.02
N ILE A 29 22.01 6.64 3.14
CA ILE A 29 20.60 6.67 3.55
C ILE A 29 20.38 7.84 4.51
N PHE A 30 19.90 8.95 3.99
CA PHE A 30 19.66 10.15 4.78
C PHE A 30 18.39 10.01 5.62
N VAL A 31 18.54 10.14 6.93
CA VAL A 31 17.43 10.01 7.90
C VAL A 31 17.42 11.19 8.87
N LYS A 32 16.25 11.47 9.44
CA LYS A 32 16.18 12.36 10.61
C LYS A 32 16.61 11.58 11.85
N PRO A 33 17.27 12.24 12.81
CA PRO A 33 17.60 11.62 14.09
C PRO A 33 16.36 11.05 14.79
N GLY A 34 16.46 9.84 15.32
CA GLY A 34 15.36 9.16 15.99
C GLY A 34 15.76 7.80 16.57
N PRO A 35 14.89 7.15 17.32
CA PRO A 35 15.16 5.85 17.95
C PRO A 35 15.08 4.68 16.94
N ASP A 36 14.59 4.91 15.74
CA ASP A 36 14.36 3.88 14.73
C ASP A 36 15.68 3.40 14.11
N ARG A 37 15.96 2.11 14.20
CA ARG A 37 17.17 1.44 13.70
C ARG A 37 16.84 0.28 12.76
N CYS A 38 15.82 0.47 11.90
CA CYS A 38 15.38 -0.58 10.97
C CYS A 38 16.31 -0.84 9.77
N VAL A 39 17.21 0.10 9.48
CA VAL A 39 18.29 -0.05 8.50
C VAL A 39 19.60 0.01 9.25
N ASN A 40 20.48 -0.96 9.01
CA ASN A 40 21.82 -1.01 9.58
C ASN A 40 22.83 -0.65 8.51
N ASP A 41 23.97 -0.08 8.94
CA ASP A 41 25.14 0.10 8.09
C ASP A 41 25.66 -1.27 7.63
N THR A 42 26.11 -1.31 6.39
CA THR A 42 26.88 -2.42 5.83
C THR A 42 28.18 -1.85 5.22
N PHE A 43 28.95 -2.68 4.56
CA PHE A 43 30.21 -2.21 3.95
C PHE A 43 29.99 -1.11 2.89
N ASN A 44 28.83 -1.08 2.25
CA ASN A 44 28.47 -0.14 1.17
C ASN A 44 27.13 0.61 1.39
N PHE A 45 26.50 0.47 2.56
CA PHE A 45 25.30 1.24 2.93
C PHE A 45 25.55 1.98 4.23
N HIS A 46 25.43 3.30 4.22
CA HIS A 46 25.73 4.19 5.31
C HIS A 46 24.51 5.00 5.73
N VAL A 47 24.09 4.89 6.98
CA VAL A 47 22.97 5.65 7.53
C VAL A 47 23.47 7.01 8.03
N ILE A 48 23.05 8.09 7.37
CA ILE A 48 23.47 9.46 7.66
C ILE A 48 22.35 10.21 8.37
N GLU A 49 22.54 10.51 9.64
CA GLU A 49 21.59 11.32 10.41
C GLU A 49 21.78 12.81 10.10
N VAL A 50 20.73 13.44 9.52
CA VAL A 50 20.75 14.87 9.19
C VAL A 50 19.76 15.60 10.11
N LYS A 51 20.29 16.43 11.02
CA LYS A 51 19.49 17.22 11.96
C LYS A 51 18.91 18.45 11.28
N CYS A 52 17.60 18.66 11.43
CA CYS A 52 16.94 19.87 10.98
C CYS A 52 15.61 20.07 11.75
N PRO A 53 15.20 21.32 12.08
CA PRO A 53 14.06 21.60 12.93
C PRO A 53 12.72 21.24 12.27
N SER A 54 12.60 21.27 10.95
CA SER A 54 11.35 20.94 10.24
C SER A 54 11.59 20.08 8.99
N TYR A 55 10.54 19.35 8.54
CA TYR A 55 10.66 18.53 7.33
C TYR A 55 10.93 19.37 6.06
N PRO A 56 10.24 20.48 5.80
CA PRO A 56 10.54 21.31 4.63
C PRO A 56 11.97 21.82 4.58
N LEU A 57 12.53 22.29 5.70
CA LEU A 57 13.93 22.73 5.77
C LEU A 57 14.88 21.55 5.62
N TRP A 58 14.54 20.40 6.18
CA TRP A 58 15.33 19.19 6.02
C TRP A 58 15.41 18.78 4.54
N GLU A 59 14.29 18.69 3.85
CA GLU A 59 14.24 18.27 2.45
C GLU A 59 14.81 19.32 1.49
N GLN A 60 14.51 20.61 1.70
CA GLN A 60 14.86 21.66 0.73
C GLN A 60 16.27 22.21 0.90
N TRP A 61 16.88 22.04 2.07
CA TRP A 61 18.19 22.63 2.36
C TRP A 61 19.21 21.63 2.93
N ALA A 62 18.88 20.93 4.01
CA ALA A 62 19.82 20.08 4.71
C ALA A 62 20.17 18.81 3.92
N LEU A 63 19.20 18.16 3.30
CA LEU A 63 19.39 16.97 2.48
C LEU A 63 20.25 17.24 1.25
N PRO A 64 19.96 18.21 0.36
CA PRO A 64 20.80 18.44 -0.83
C PRO A 64 22.20 18.88 -0.46
N ARG A 65 22.39 19.62 0.65
CA ARG A 65 23.71 19.97 1.14
C ARG A 65 24.52 18.75 1.60
N ALA A 66 23.92 17.90 2.45
CA ALA A 66 24.57 16.68 2.93
C ALA A 66 24.93 15.72 1.77
N ALA A 67 24.04 15.61 0.80
CA ALA A 67 24.27 14.81 -0.39
C ALA A 67 25.43 15.38 -1.25
N SER A 68 25.48 16.71 -1.42
CA SER A 68 26.56 17.38 -2.15
C SER A 68 27.91 17.27 -1.42
N ASP A 69 27.92 17.40 -0.09
CA ASP A 69 29.13 17.30 0.73
C ASP A 69 29.77 15.89 0.66
N LEU A 70 28.94 14.86 0.39
CA LEU A 70 29.38 13.47 0.19
C LEU A 70 29.69 13.14 -1.28
N GLY A 71 29.42 14.07 -2.21
CA GLY A 71 29.70 13.88 -3.63
C GLY A 71 28.88 12.78 -4.29
N VAL A 72 27.60 12.59 -3.88
CA VAL A 72 26.76 11.56 -4.48
C VAL A 72 26.41 11.86 -5.94
N ASP A 73 26.41 10.85 -6.79
CA ASP A 73 26.11 10.98 -8.22
C ASP A 73 24.61 11.11 -8.50
N ILE A 74 23.78 10.46 -7.70
CA ILE A 74 22.33 10.42 -7.87
C ILE A 74 21.66 10.62 -6.51
N LEU A 75 20.62 11.45 -6.46
CA LEU A 75 19.76 11.60 -5.28
C LEU A 75 18.38 11.02 -5.58
N HIS A 76 18.04 9.89 -4.94
CA HIS A 76 16.72 9.28 -5.04
C HIS A 76 15.82 9.72 -3.88
N CYS A 77 14.75 10.44 -4.18
CA CYS A 77 13.72 10.86 -3.22
C CYS A 77 12.51 9.94 -3.33
N THR A 78 12.22 9.21 -2.27
CA THR A 78 11.33 8.04 -2.27
C THR A 78 9.89 8.32 -1.80
N SER A 79 9.51 9.58 -1.53
CA SER A 79 8.23 9.90 -0.86
C SER A 79 7.50 11.09 -1.45
N ASN A 80 7.26 11.08 -2.76
CA ASN A 80 6.48 12.05 -3.54
C ASN A 80 7.09 13.47 -3.64
N THR A 81 8.07 13.84 -2.83
CA THR A 81 8.69 15.17 -2.85
C THR A 81 10.20 15.09 -2.89
N ALA A 82 10.86 16.18 -3.33
CA ALA A 82 12.32 16.28 -3.44
C ALA A 82 12.77 17.74 -3.31
N PRO A 83 14.07 18.01 -3.15
CA PRO A 83 14.62 19.36 -3.17
C PRO A 83 14.33 20.06 -4.50
N ILE A 84 13.83 21.30 -4.42
CA ILE A 84 13.62 22.13 -5.61
C ILE A 84 14.96 22.63 -6.18
N PHE A 85 15.93 22.89 -5.30
CA PHE A 85 17.25 23.39 -5.67
C PHE A 85 18.32 22.36 -5.33
N THR A 86 18.80 21.66 -6.34
CA THR A 86 19.94 20.75 -6.28
C THR A 86 20.57 20.66 -7.67
N SER A 87 21.89 20.50 -7.75
CA SER A 87 22.64 20.17 -8.95
C SER A 87 22.77 18.66 -9.16
N ILE A 88 22.47 17.86 -8.13
CA ILE A 88 22.57 16.42 -8.18
C ILE A 88 21.42 15.86 -9.03
N PRO A 89 21.67 14.94 -9.98
CA PRO A 89 20.66 14.24 -10.75
C PRO A 89 19.60 13.61 -9.85
N LEU A 90 18.32 13.98 -10.06
CA LEU A 90 17.21 13.53 -9.24
C LEU A 90 16.49 12.31 -9.84
N VAL A 91 16.27 11.29 -9.03
CA VAL A 91 15.27 10.24 -9.20
C VAL A 91 14.17 10.47 -8.18
N LEU A 92 12.91 10.37 -8.58
CA LEU A 92 11.77 10.59 -7.69
C LEU A 92 10.83 9.38 -7.74
N THR A 93 10.52 8.75 -6.62
CA THR A 93 9.35 7.88 -6.53
C THR A 93 8.11 8.72 -6.22
N LEU A 94 7.21 8.81 -7.20
CA LEU A 94 5.92 9.46 -7.10
C LEU A 94 4.83 8.37 -7.02
N HIS A 95 4.45 8.00 -5.80
CA HIS A 95 3.53 6.89 -5.55
C HIS A 95 2.12 7.17 -6.07
N ASP A 96 1.68 8.42 -5.96
CA ASP A 96 0.36 8.87 -6.42
C ASP A 96 0.32 10.40 -6.58
N ILE A 97 -0.78 10.86 -7.15
CA ILE A 97 -1.10 12.28 -7.28
C ILE A 97 -2.44 12.66 -6.62
N ILE A 98 -2.86 11.90 -5.60
CA ILE A 98 -4.10 12.15 -4.84
C ILE A 98 -4.13 13.57 -4.25
N PHE A 99 -2.98 14.16 -3.95
CA PHE A 99 -2.89 15.55 -3.46
C PHE A 99 -3.35 16.60 -4.48
N LEU A 100 -3.50 16.25 -5.77
CA LEU A 100 -4.06 17.12 -6.81
C LEU A 100 -5.58 17.03 -6.92
N GLU A 101 -6.19 15.97 -6.38
CA GLU A 101 -7.63 15.78 -6.43
C GLU A 101 -8.39 16.77 -5.53
N PRO A 102 -9.66 17.08 -5.87
CA PRO A 102 -10.51 17.89 -5.01
C PRO A 102 -10.57 17.27 -3.61
N ARG A 103 -10.45 18.12 -2.61
CA ARG A 103 -10.44 17.67 -1.22
C ARG A 103 -11.83 17.79 -0.63
N GLU A 104 -12.34 16.71 -0.06
CA GLU A 104 -13.52 16.78 0.80
C GLU A 104 -13.19 17.60 2.07
N LYS A 105 -14.14 18.47 2.47
CA LYS A 105 -13.99 19.37 3.62
C LYS A 105 -14.08 18.68 4.99
N ASN A 106 -13.63 17.43 5.10
CA ASN A 106 -13.67 16.69 6.36
C ASN A 106 -12.51 17.08 7.28
N ASN A 107 -12.74 17.04 8.58
CA ASN A 107 -11.87 17.42 9.70
C ASN A 107 -10.47 16.77 9.65
N LYS A 108 -9.62 17.25 8.76
CA LYS A 108 -8.20 16.82 8.71
C LYS A 108 -7.36 17.71 9.61
N SER A 109 -6.36 17.11 10.28
CA SER A 109 -5.47 17.84 11.17
C SER A 109 -4.71 18.95 10.43
N VAL A 110 -4.25 19.97 11.16
CA VAL A 110 -3.41 21.07 10.62
C VAL A 110 -2.17 20.49 9.92
N TYR A 111 -1.57 19.46 10.50
CA TYR A 111 -0.40 18.77 9.93
C TYR A 111 -0.70 18.13 8.55
N GLN A 112 -1.83 17.46 8.40
CA GLN A 112 -2.25 16.88 7.12
C GLN A 112 -2.53 17.97 6.07
N ASN A 113 -3.08 19.12 6.50
CA ASN A 113 -3.32 20.27 5.63
C ASN A 113 -2.01 20.87 5.12
N MET A 114 -1.04 21.07 6.01
CA MET A 114 0.29 21.57 5.65
C MET A 114 1.03 20.62 4.69
N GLY A 115 0.98 19.30 4.94
CA GLY A 115 1.59 18.30 4.07
C GLY A 115 0.95 18.27 2.67
N TRP A 116 -0.36 18.44 2.58
CA TRP A 116 -1.06 18.54 1.30
C TRP A 116 -0.65 19.79 0.51
N LEU A 117 -0.62 20.96 1.16
CA LEU A 117 -0.20 22.21 0.54
C LEU A 117 1.27 22.14 0.09
N TYR A 118 2.13 21.56 0.92
CA TYR A 118 3.54 21.39 0.60
C TYR A 118 3.74 20.57 -0.68
N ARG A 119 3.04 19.41 -0.82
CA ARG A 119 3.10 18.61 -2.03
C ARG A 119 2.60 19.38 -3.27
N ARG A 120 1.51 20.12 -3.17
CA ARG A 120 0.98 20.92 -4.29
C ARG A 120 1.94 22.03 -4.74
N LEU A 121 2.77 22.53 -3.83
CA LEU A 121 3.77 23.54 -4.16
C LEU A 121 5.06 22.93 -4.70
N VAL A 122 5.54 21.86 -4.09
CA VAL A 122 6.85 21.27 -4.41
C VAL A 122 6.78 20.39 -5.66
N VAL A 123 5.82 19.46 -5.73
CA VAL A 123 5.81 18.44 -6.79
C VAL A 123 5.83 19.04 -8.21
N PRO A 124 4.99 20.00 -8.58
CA PRO A 124 5.05 20.57 -9.94
C PRO A 124 6.39 21.22 -10.29
N ARG A 125 7.14 21.72 -9.27
CA ARG A 125 8.43 22.38 -9.46
C ARG A 125 9.59 21.42 -9.66
N ILE A 126 9.50 20.21 -9.11
CA ILE A 126 10.55 19.21 -9.17
C ILE A 126 10.43 18.28 -10.38
N LEU A 127 9.20 18.03 -10.87
CA LEU A 127 8.96 17.06 -11.94
C LEU A 127 9.82 17.31 -13.18
N ASN A 128 9.98 18.57 -13.59
CA ASN A 128 10.81 18.92 -14.76
C ASN A 128 12.31 18.78 -14.49
N LYS A 129 12.73 18.63 -13.24
CA LYS A 129 14.12 18.49 -12.83
C LYS A 129 14.56 17.05 -12.64
N CYS A 130 13.59 16.14 -12.39
CA CYS A 130 13.89 14.72 -12.22
C CYS A 130 14.39 14.10 -13.52
N ARG A 131 15.49 13.36 -13.47
CA ARG A 131 15.97 12.54 -14.59
C ARG A 131 15.00 11.40 -14.86
N ARG A 132 14.56 10.73 -13.78
CA ARG A 132 13.54 9.69 -13.85
C ARG A 132 12.52 9.87 -12.74
N ILE A 133 11.29 9.49 -13.05
CA ILE A 133 10.16 9.44 -12.12
C ILE A 133 9.66 8.00 -12.08
N ILE A 134 9.71 7.40 -10.90
CA ILE A 134 9.24 6.04 -10.64
C ILE A 134 7.81 6.10 -10.15
N THR A 135 6.98 5.17 -10.59
CA THR A 135 5.65 4.96 -10.05
C THR A 135 5.39 3.46 -9.85
N VAL A 136 4.43 3.13 -8.99
CA VAL A 136 4.24 1.77 -8.46
C VAL A 136 3.21 0.94 -9.20
N SER A 137 2.51 1.52 -10.19
CA SER A 137 1.52 0.82 -11.00
C SER A 137 1.36 1.50 -12.37
N ASN A 138 0.87 0.76 -13.38
CA ASN A 138 0.52 1.34 -14.68
C ASN A 138 -0.64 2.32 -14.56
N TYR A 139 -1.57 2.07 -13.64
CA TYR A 139 -2.64 3.02 -13.36
C TYR A 139 -2.10 4.40 -12.95
N GLU A 140 -1.18 4.45 -11.98
CA GLU A 140 -0.55 5.72 -11.57
C GLU A 140 0.36 6.27 -12.67
N TYR A 141 1.05 5.40 -13.44
CA TYR A 141 1.86 5.81 -14.59
C TYR A 141 1.03 6.63 -15.58
N GLU A 142 -0.08 6.09 -16.07
CA GLU A 142 -0.95 6.77 -17.04
C GLU A 142 -1.60 8.02 -16.44
N ASN A 143 -1.99 7.95 -15.19
CA ASN A 143 -2.59 9.07 -14.45
C ASN A 143 -1.61 10.25 -14.30
N ILE A 144 -0.35 9.98 -13.95
CA ILE A 144 0.72 10.97 -13.80
C ILE A 144 1.09 11.56 -15.16
N VAL A 145 1.33 10.72 -16.18
CA VAL A 145 1.65 11.14 -17.53
C VAL A 145 0.58 12.07 -18.06
N THR A 146 -0.69 11.69 -17.94
CA THR A 146 -1.82 12.44 -18.51
C THR A 146 -2.08 13.73 -17.74
N LYS A 147 -2.17 13.67 -16.40
CA LYS A 147 -2.55 14.85 -15.59
C LYS A 147 -1.43 15.88 -15.45
N LEU A 148 -0.17 15.44 -15.49
CA LEU A 148 0.99 16.29 -15.28
C LEU A 148 1.81 16.54 -16.55
N ASN A 149 1.37 15.97 -17.69
CA ASN A 149 2.01 16.10 -19.00
C ASN A 149 3.52 15.75 -18.94
N ILE A 150 3.86 14.65 -18.27
CA ILE A 150 5.25 14.18 -18.14
C ILE A 150 5.63 13.35 -19.38
N PRO A 151 6.79 13.59 -20.01
CA PRO A 151 7.27 12.77 -21.10
C PRO A 151 7.47 11.30 -20.67
N ARG A 152 6.90 10.36 -21.44
CA ARG A 152 6.92 8.92 -21.10
C ARG A 152 8.33 8.35 -20.91
N HIS A 153 9.33 8.84 -21.66
CA HIS A 153 10.72 8.39 -21.53
C HIS A 153 11.34 8.69 -20.16
N ARG A 154 10.79 9.66 -19.42
CA ARG A 154 11.23 10.00 -18.05
C ARG A 154 10.53 9.18 -16.96
N MET A 155 9.50 8.45 -17.32
CA MET A 155 8.71 7.64 -16.41
C MET A 155 9.21 6.19 -16.40
N ARG A 156 9.22 5.59 -15.24
CA ARG A 156 9.41 4.13 -15.06
C ARG A 156 8.34 3.59 -14.12
N MET A 157 7.73 2.49 -14.48
CA MET A 157 6.85 1.75 -13.60
C MET A 157 7.65 0.61 -12.98
N ILE A 158 7.68 0.57 -11.65
CA ILE A 158 8.35 -0.48 -10.86
C ILE A 158 7.36 -0.94 -9.80
N TYR A 159 6.89 -2.19 -9.92
CA TYR A 159 5.97 -2.77 -8.95
C TYR A 159 6.62 -2.94 -7.58
N ASN A 160 5.82 -2.78 -6.54
CA ASN A 160 6.17 -3.21 -5.19
C ASN A 160 6.11 -4.74 -5.09
N GLY A 161 6.89 -5.30 -4.17
CA GLY A 161 6.75 -6.69 -3.75
C GLY A 161 5.85 -6.85 -2.52
N TYR A 162 5.81 -8.07 -2.00
CA TYR A 162 5.22 -8.41 -0.71
C TYR A 162 6.24 -9.19 0.14
N ASN A 163 5.97 -9.38 1.44
CA ASN A 163 6.89 -10.14 2.29
C ASN A 163 6.73 -11.65 2.08
N GLU A 164 7.86 -12.35 1.95
CA GLU A 164 7.95 -13.79 1.73
C GLU A 164 7.37 -14.63 2.90
N TRP A 165 7.23 -14.06 4.10
CA TRP A 165 6.58 -14.76 5.21
C TRP A 165 5.05 -14.87 5.07
N PHE A 166 4.41 -14.10 4.17
CA PHE A 166 3.03 -14.34 3.78
C PHE A 166 3.01 -15.55 2.86
N GLN A 167 2.56 -16.67 3.40
CA GLN A 167 2.46 -17.96 2.73
C GLN A 167 1.39 -18.80 3.42
N PRO A 168 0.93 -19.89 2.82
CA PRO A 168 0.07 -20.84 3.49
C PRO A 168 0.77 -21.45 4.72
N ILE A 169 0.10 -21.43 5.88
CA ILE A 169 0.61 -22.01 7.14
C ILE A 169 -0.34 -23.07 7.69
N ASN A 170 0.19 -23.95 8.54
CA ASN A 170 -0.58 -24.96 9.22
C ASN A 170 -1.50 -24.37 10.29
N ASP A 171 -2.64 -25.03 10.56
CA ASP A 171 -3.62 -24.58 11.55
C ASP A 171 -3.06 -24.38 12.97
N THR A 172 -2.09 -25.19 13.37
CA THR A 172 -1.46 -25.12 14.69
C THR A 172 -0.65 -23.83 14.90
N GLU A 173 -0.29 -23.14 13.83
CA GLU A 173 0.48 -21.91 13.89
C GLU A 173 -0.39 -20.63 13.86
N CYS A 174 -1.73 -20.80 13.75
CA CYS A 174 -2.62 -19.67 13.59
C CYS A 174 -2.93 -18.93 14.90
N ALA A 175 -2.52 -17.65 14.98
CA ALA A 175 -2.79 -16.76 16.11
C ALA A 175 -4.08 -15.92 15.96
N TYR A 176 -4.94 -16.23 14.97
CA TYR A 176 -6.19 -15.48 14.72
C TYR A 176 -7.15 -15.50 15.92
N GLY A 177 -7.07 -16.53 16.78
CA GLY A 177 -7.89 -16.66 17.98
C GLY A 177 -7.80 -15.50 18.98
N LYS A 178 -6.79 -14.64 18.87
CA LYS A 178 -6.71 -13.38 19.62
C LYS A 178 -7.79 -12.38 19.20
N TYR A 179 -8.25 -12.47 17.96
CA TYR A 179 -9.10 -11.47 17.30
C TYR A 179 -10.50 -12.02 17.06
N ILE A 180 -10.64 -13.28 16.64
CA ILE A 180 -11.91 -13.92 16.32
C ILE A 180 -11.89 -15.41 16.67
N ARG A 181 -13.04 -15.93 17.11
CA ARG A 181 -13.12 -17.30 17.67
C ARG A 181 -13.14 -18.41 16.62
N LYS A 182 -13.72 -18.14 15.44
CA LYS A 182 -13.94 -19.15 14.41
C LYS A 182 -13.18 -18.80 13.13
N ARG A 183 -12.67 -19.81 12.44
CA ARG A 183 -12.14 -19.68 11.07
C ARG A 183 -13.24 -19.49 10.03
N GLY A 184 -12.82 -19.04 8.86
CA GLY A 184 -13.72 -18.93 7.73
C GLY A 184 -14.59 -17.67 7.77
N PHE A 185 -14.09 -16.62 8.36
CA PHE A 185 -14.67 -15.27 8.38
C PHE A 185 -14.27 -14.46 7.15
N PHE A 186 -15.01 -13.41 6.83
CA PHE A 186 -14.54 -12.36 5.94
C PHE A 186 -13.62 -11.43 6.71
N PHE A 187 -12.51 -11.04 6.08
CA PHE A 187 -11.58 -10.08 6.67
C PHE A 187 -11.59 -8.76 5.88
N PHE A 188 -11.61 -7.64 6.58
CA PHE A 188 -11.61 -6.30 6.00
C PHE A 188 -10.63 -5.39 6.75
N LEU A 189 -9.71 -4.75 6.00
CA LEU A 189 -8.87 -3.67 6.51
C LEU A 189 -9.64 -2.35 6.37
N GLY A 190 -10.38 -2.00 7.42
CA GLY A 190 -11.18 -0.79 7.51
C GLY A 190 -10.33 0.46 7.71
N ASN A 191 -10.98 1.59 7.56
CA ASN A 191 -10.42 2.90 7.90
C ASN A 191 -11.53 3.94 7.85
N THR A 192 -11.31 5.10 8.47
CA THR A 192 -12.20 6.26 8.39
C THR A 192 -12.02 7.09 7.11
N ASP A 193 -10.99 6.82 6.33
CA ASP A 193 -10.79 7.48 5.04
C ASP A 193 -11.87 6.99 4.05
N PRO A 194 -12.66 7.88 3.42
CA PRO A 194 -13.72 7.51 2.49
C PRO A 194 -13.26 6.59 1.34
N LYS A 195 -12.00 6.71 0.93
CA LYS A 195 -11.44 5.85 -0.13
C LYS A 195 -11.41 4.37 0.24
N LYS A 196 -11.42 4.02 1.54
CA LYS A 196 -11.45 2.62 2.00
C LYS A 196 -12.84 1.98 1.89
N ASN A 197 -13.87 2.78 1.64
CA ASN A 197 -15.23 2.31 1.34
C ASN A 197 -15.88 1.47 2.45
N SER A 198 -15.53 1.76 3.72
CA SER A 198 -15.96 0.97 4.87
C SER A 198 -17.49 0.87 4.98
N GLU A 199 -18.21 1.97 4.70
CA GLU A 199 -19.66 1.99 4.79
C GLU A 199 -20.33 1.03 3.81
N ARG A 200 -19.98 1.07 2.50
CA ARG A 200 -20.57 0.15 1.52
C ARG A 200 -20.16 -1.30 1.75
N THR A 201 -18.95 -1.54 2.26
CA THR A 201 -18.52 -2.89 2.62
C THR A 201 -19.36 -3.48 3.74
N ILE A 202 -19.67 -2.69 4.78
CA ILE A 202 -20.55 -3.10 5.88
C ILE A 202 -21.99 -3.28 5.40
N GLN A 203 -22.51 -2.43 4.52
CA GLN A 203 -23.82 -2.59 3.89
C GLN A 203 -23.93 -3.89 3.08
N ALA A 204 -22.88 -4.19 2.27
CA ALA A 204 -22.83 -5.42 1.48
C ALA A 204 -22.78 -6.66 2.38
N PHE A 205 -22.00 -6.62 3.45
CA PHE A 205 -21.97 -7.68 4.45
C PHE A 205 -23.31 -7.88 5.14
N ALA A 206 -23.97 -6.80 5.55
CA ALA A 206 -25.31 -6.90 6.13
C ALA A 206 -26.33 -7.53 5.16
N LYS A 207 -26.24 -7.19 3.86
CA LYS A 207 -27.06 -7.81 2.82
C LYS A 207 -26.71 -9.29 2.63
N TYR A 208 -25.42 -9.63 2.62
CA TYR A 208 -24.95 -11.02 2.59
C TYR A 208 -25.59 -11.85 3.73
N LEU A 209 -25.63 -11.36 4.96
CA LEU A 209 -26.22 -12.07 6.10
C LEU A 209 -27.70 -12.41 5.92
N LYS A 210 -28.45 -11.61 5.18
CA LYS A 210 -29.87 -11.91 4.88
C LYS A 210 -30.06 -13.03 3.84
N LEU A 211 -29.06 -13.21 2.97
CA LEU A 211 -29.13 -14.12 1.83
C LEU A 211 -28.34 -15.41 2.06
N SER A 212 -27.33 -15.38 2.92
CA SER A 212 -26.48 -16.52 3.23
C SER A 212 -27.15 -17.49 4.20
N SER A 213 -27.02 -18.79 3.94
CA SER A 213 -27.36 -19.85 4.89
C SER A 213 -26.27 -20.11 5.94
N VAL A 214 -25.03 -19.78 5.64
CA VAL A 214 -23.86 -20.01 6.51
C VAL A 214 -23.66 -18.89 7.52
N LYS A 215 -23.90 -17.64 7.10
CA LYS A 215 -23.76 -16.43 7.93
C LYS A 215 -22.39 -16.32 8.59
N ARG A 216 -21.34 -16.20 7.77
CA ARG A 216 -19.97 -16.01 8.26
C ARG A 216 -19.83 -14.68 9.00
N GLU A 217 -18.90 -14.61 9.95
CA GLU A 217 -18.56 -13.36 10.64
C GLU A 217 -17.71 -12.46 9.73
N LEU A 218 -17.66 -11.16 10.06
CA LEU A 218 -16.78 -10.18 9.46
C LEU A 218 -15.81 -9.64 10.52
N LEU A 219 -14.52 -9.90 10.34
CA LEU A 219 -13.46 -9.30 11.14
C LEU A 219 -13.01 -7.99 10.46
N ILE A 220 -13.09 -6.87 11.19
CA ILE A 220 -12.66 -5.56 10.71
C ILE A 220 -11.47 -5.09 11.53
N ALA A 221 -10.34 -4.82 10.88
CA ALA A 221 -9.21 -4.14 11.48
C ALA A 221 -9.28 -2.63 11.25
N ASP A 222 -8.62 -1.86 12.13
CA ASP A 222 -8.44 -0.39 12.04
C ASP A 222 -9.74 0.44 12.00
N LEU A 223 -10.86 -0.12 12.46
CA LEU A 223 -12.13 0.59 12.60
C LEU A 223 -12.71 0.33 13.99
N SER A 224 -13.01 1.38 14.75
CA SER A 224 -13.53 1.26 16.11
C SER A 224 -15.00 0.81 16.13
N ASN A 225 -15.42 0.23 17.26
CA ASN A 225 -16.82 -0.18 17.47
C ASN A 225 -17.81 1.00 17.28
N ASP A 226 -17.50 2.18 17.82
CA ASP A 226 -18.36 3.36 17.72
C ASP A 226 -18.66 3.75 16.27
N ILE A 227 -17.62 3.67 15.39
CA ILE A 227 -17.78 3.97 13.96
C ILE A 227 -18.60 2.89 13.27
N ILE A 228 -18.37 1.62 13.61
CA ILE A 228 -19.16 0.50 13.08
C ILE A 228 -20.62 0.67 13.48
N ASP A 229 -20.89 0.91 14.76
CA ASP A 229 -22.26 1.08 15.28
C ASP A 229 -22.97 2.28 14.64
N ASP A 230 -22.24 3.36 14.39
CA ASP A 230 -22.76 4.56 13.70
C ASP A 230 -23.11 4.26 12.23
N ILE A 231 -22.27 3.50 11.53
CA ILE A 231 -22.57 3.04 10.15
C ILE A 231 -23.81 2.14 10.14
N LEU A 232 -23.90 1.18 11.05
CA LEU A 232 -25.02 0.27 11.13
C LEU A 232 -26.35 1.01 11.39
N LYS A 233 -26.35 1.93 12.33
CA LYS A 233 -27.51 2.75 12.70
C LYS A 233 -27.97 3.65 11.55
N ARG A 234 -27.05 4.38 10.90
CA ARG A 234 -27.37 5.28 9.78
C ARG A 234 -28.02 4.54 8.60
N ASN A 235 -27.71 3.27 8.44
CA ASN A 235 -28.18 2.45 7.32
C ASN A 235 -29.31 1.48 7.71
N ASN A 236 -29.82 1.50 8.96
CA ASN A 236 -30.83 0.61 9.49
C ASN A 236 -30.51 -0.89 9.31
N ILE A 237 -29.26 -1.25 9.63
CA ILE A 237 -28.72 -2.60 9.49
C ILE A 237 -28.09 -3.13 10.80
N GLU A 238 -28.60 -2.69 11.97
CA GLU A 238 -28.07 -3.03 13.29
C GLU A 238 -28.11 -4.54 13.57
N TYR A 239 -28.99 -5.29 12.91
CA TYR A 239 -29.06 -6.76 12.99
C TYR A 239 -27.72 -7.44 12.58
N ALA A 240 -26.88 -6.77 11.79
CA ALA A 240 -25.59 -7.31 11.39
C ALA A 240 -24.54 -7.24 12.50
N ARG A 241 -24.79 -6.46 13.58
CA ARG A 241 -23.80 -6.17 14.62
C ARG A 241 -23.25 -7.42 15.30
N GLU A 242 -24.08 -8.42 15.54
CA GLU A 242 -23.70 -9.68 16.20
C GLU A 242 -22.69 -10.52 15.39
N TYR A 243 -22.60 -10.27 14.07
CA TYR A 243 -21.68 -10.95 13.15
C TYR A 243 -20.42 -10.13 12.82
N ILE A 244 -20.27 -8.94 13.41
CA ILE A 244 -19.12 -8.05 13.14
C ILE A 244 -18.23 -7.99 14.37
N VAL A 245 -16.95 -8.31 14.18
CA VAL A 245 -15.90 -8.23 15.19
C VAL A 245 -14.92 -7.12 14.81
N SER A 246 -14.74 -6.12 15.69
CA SER A 246 -13.69 -5.11 15.54
C SER A 246 -12.41 -5.63 16.19
N ALA A 247 -11.36 -5.80 15.39
CA ALA A 247 -10.05 -6.24 15.89
C ALA A 247 -9.21 -5.06 16.46
N GLY A 248 -9.65 -3.80 16.21
CA GLY A 248 -8.78 -2.66 16.45
C GLY A 248 -7.53 -2.71 15.57
N TYR A 249 -6.40 -2.27 16.11
CA TYR A 249 -5.12 -2.40 15.42
C TYR A 249 -4.63 -3.84 15.44
N VAL A 250 -4.25 -4.36 14.28
CA VAL A 250 -3.68 -5.71 14.13
C VAL A 250 -2.18 -5.59 13.86
N ASP A 251 -1.37 -6.31 14.65
CA ASP A 251 0.06 -6.40 14.42
C ASP A 251 0.37 -7.08 13.06
N ASN A 252 1.31 -6.53 12.30
CA ASN A 252 1.70 -7.09 11.00
C ASN A 252 2.12 -8.57 11.06
N LYS A 253 2.72 -9.01 12.18
CA LYS A 253 3.09 -10.41 12.40
C LYS A 253 1.87 -11.35 12.52
N ASP A 254 0.73 -10.84 12.99
CA ASP A 254 -0.50 -11.60 13.18
C ASP A 254 -1.35 -11.63 11.89
N LEU A 255 -1.11 -10.72 10.92
CA LEU A 255 -1.82 -10.68 9.64
C LEU A 255 -1.70 -11.98 8.85
N VAL A 256 -0.54 -12.65 8.88
CA VAL A 256 -0.36 -13.97 8.23
C VAL A 256 -1.39 -14.96 8.74
N SER A 257 -1.57 -15.02 10.06
CA SER A 257 -2.53 -15.90 10.72
C SER A 257 -3.98 -15.56 10.36
N ILE A 258 -4.29 -14.26 10.30
CA ILE A 258 -5.63 -13.78 9.97
C ILE A 258 -5.96 -14.09 8.51
N TYR A 259 -5.05 -13.80 7.57
CA TYR A 259 -5.28 -14.14 6.15
C TYR A 259 -5.49 -15.65 5.99
N ASN A 260 -4.62 -16.49 6.56
CA ASN A 260 -4.75 -17.95 6.46
C ASN A 260 -6.04 -18.52 7.09
N ALA A 261 -6.61 -17.85 8.08
CA ALA A 261 -7.86 -18.26 8.73
C ALA A 261 -9.11 -17.69 8.07
N ALA A 262 -8.98 -16.61 7.29
CA ALA A 262 -10.10 -15.97 6.61
C ALA A 262 -10.66 -16.83 5.49
N PHE A 263 -11.97 -16.75 5.28
CA PHE A 263 -12.63 -17.31 4.10
C PHE A 263 -12.31 -16.51 2.84
N ALA A 264 -12.40 -15.18 2.95
CA ALA A 264 -11.98 -14.27 1.89
C ALA A 264 -11.59 -12.91 2.48
N PHE A 265 -10.73 -12.20 1.77
CA PHE A 265 -10.31 -10.85 2.10
C PHE A 265 -11.08 -9.84 1.25
N LEU A 266 -11.72 -8.87 1.91
CA LEU A 266 -12.44 -7.77 1.28
C LEU A 266 -11.51 -6.56 1.14
N TYR A 267 -11.18 -6.19 -0.09
CA TYR A 267 -10.37 -5.00 -0.38
C TYR A 267 -11.11 -4.10 -1.37
N THR A 268 -12.19 -3.52 -0.89
CA THR A 268 -13.23 -2.81 -1.66
C THR A 268 -12.94 -1.31 -1.79
N SER A 269 -11.69 -0.90 -1.69
CA SER A 269 -11.26 0.50 -1.78
C SER A 269 -11.71 1.15 -3.08
N LEU A 270 -12.06 2.44 -3.02
CA LEU A 270 -12.37 3.25 -4.20
C LEU A 270 -11.11 3.65 -4.96
N ARG A 271 -10.00 3.79 -4.25
CA ARG A 271 -8.73 4.24 -4.82
C ARG A 271 -7.53 3.71 -4.03
N GLU A 272 -6.59 3.10 -4.74
CA GLU A 272 -5.27 2.71 -4.22
C GLU A 272 -4.19 2.99 -5.26
N SER A 273 -2.97 3.26 -4.79
CA SER A 273 -1.82 3.46 -5.67
C SER A 273 -1.22 2.14 -6.14
N PHE A 274 -1.35 1.07 -5.30
CA PHE A 274 -0.89 -0.29 -5.61
C PHE A 274 -1.77 -1.36 -4.94
N GLY A 275 -1.66 -1.57 -3.63
CA GLY A 275 -2.46 -2.56 -2.91
C GLY A 275 -1.64 -3.76 -2.42
N ILE A 276 -0.55 -3.54 -1.68
CA ILE A 276 0.25 -4.62 -1.07
C ILE A 276 -0.60 -5.64 -0.30
N PRO A 277 -1.65 -5.24 0.49
CA PRO A 277 -2.50 -6.19 1.19
C PRO A 277 -3.20 -7.23 0.31
N LEU A 278 -3.45 -6.91 -0.98
CA LEU A 278 -3.98 -7.91 -1.93
C LEU A 278 -2.99 -9.06 -2.13
N LEU A 279 -1.71 -8.72 -2.32
CA LEU A 279 -0.65 -9.71 -2.52
C LEU A 279 -0.42 -10.54 -1.26
N GLU A 280 -0.48 -9.92 -0.09
CA GLU A 280 -0.33 -10.60 1.20
C GLU A 280 -1.44 -11.64 1.43
N ALA A 281 -2.69 -11.28 1.17
CA ALA A 281 -3.82 -12.21 1.25
C ALA A 281 -3.71 -13.35 0.22
N MET A 282 -3.42 -13.02 -1.04
CA MET A 282 -3.24 -14.00 -2.12
C MET A 282 -2.08 -14.96 -1.82
N ALA A 283 -0.96 -14.45 -1.29
CA ALA A 283 0.19 -15.27 -0.93
C ALA A 283 -0.13 -16.27 0.19
N CYS A 284 -1.05 -15.92 1.10
CA CYS A 284 -1.58 -16.83 2.11
C CYS A 284 -2.60 -17.85 1.55
N GLY A 285 -2.94 -17.77 0.27
CA GLY A 285 -3.97 -18.60 -0.36
C GLY A 285 -5.39 -18.19 0.02
N THR A 286 -5.61 -16.94 0.40
CA THR A 286 -6.92 -16.38 0.73
C THR A 286 -7.52 -15.74 -0.52
N PRO A 287 -8.72 -16.15 -0.97
CA PRO A 287 -9.44 -15.46 -2.03
C PRO A 287 -9.62 -13.97 -1.72
N VAL A 288 -9.37 -13.11 -2.70
CA VAL A 288 -9.57 -11.67 -2.55
C VAL A 288 -10.77 -11.21 -3.36
N ILE A 289 -11.65 -10.41 -2.72
CA ILE A 289 -12.71 -9.65 -3.37
C ILE A 289 -12.22 -8.21 -3.43
N THR A 290 -11.98 -7.69 -4.64
CA THR A 290 -11.41 -6.37 -4.78
C THR A 290 -12.07 -5.55 -5.88
N SER A 291 -11.87 -4.25 -5.84
CA SER A 291 -12.49 -3.30 -6.77
C SER A 291 -11.96 -3.42 -8.19
N ASN A 292 -12.83 -3.18 -9.16
CA ASN A 292 -12.48 -3.09 -10.58
C ASN A 292 -11.92 -1.72 -10.99
N THR A 293 -11.49 -0.91 -10.02
CA THR A 293 -11.02 0.46 -10.23
C THR A 293 -9.58 0.65 -9.77
N SER A 294 -8.94 1.75 -10.20
CA SER A 294 -7.59 2.15 -9.79
C SER A 294 -6.55 1.08 -10.13
N SER A 295 -5.57 0.82 -9.25
CA SER A 295 -4.53 -0.21 -9.44
C SER A 295 -4.99 -1.63 -9.10
N MET A 296 -6.16 -1.81 -8.46
CA MET A 296 -6.58 -3.13 -7.97
C MET A 296 -6.73 -4.19 -9.07
N PRO A 297 -7.36 -3.93 -10.24
CA PRO A 297 -7.41 -4.92 -11.33
C PRO A 297 -6.03 -5.29 -11.87
N GLU A 298 -5.11 -4.33 -11.89
CA GLU A 298 -3.74 -4.54 -12.33
C GLU A 298 -2.96 -5.45 -11.37
N VAL A 299 -3.13 -5.26 -10.06
CA VAL A 299 -2.42 -6.03 -9.04
C VAL A 299 -3.08 -7.39 -8.83
N ALA A 300 -4.39 -7.41 -8.60
CA ALA A 300 -5.12 -8.65 -8.38
C ALA A 300 -5.19 -9.54 -9.62
N GLY A 301 -5.17 -8.94 -10.82
CA GLY A 301 -5.36 -9.62 -12.09
C GLY A 301 -6.83 -9.73 -12.50
N VAL A 302 -7.07 -9.84 -13.81
CA VAL A 302 -8.42 -9.80 -14.40
C VAL A 302 -9.28 -11.02 -14.08
N ASP A 303 -8.66 -12.13 -13.72
CA ASP A 303 -9.36 -13.38 -13.36
C ASP A 303 -9.68 -13.48 -11.86
N SER A 304 -9.36 -12.45 -11.08
CA SER A 304 -9.73 -12.35 -9.66
C SER A 304 -11.21 -11.99 -9.48
N ALA A 305 -11.69 -12.01 -8.24
CA ALA A 305 -13.06 -11.63 -7.91
C ALA A 305 -13.20 -10.09 -7.87
N LEU A 306 -13.34 -9.47 -9.05
CA LEU A 306 -13.49 -8.03 -9.23
C LEU A 306 -14.96 -7.60 -9.02
N ILE A 307 -15.13 -6.47 -8.31
CA ILE A 307 -16.44 -5.87 -8.02
C ILE A 307 -16.45 -4.38 -8.40
N ASP A 308 -17.65 -3.86 -8.64
CA ASP A 308 -17.87 -2.41 -8.61
C ASP A 308 -17.97 -1.97 -7.14
N PRO A 309 -16.99 -1.20 -6.62
CA PRO A 309 -16.99 -0.78 -5.21
C PRO A 309 -18.10 0.22 -4.87
N THR A 310 -18.78 0.77 -5.85
CA THR A 310 -19.89 1.71 -5.67
C THR A 310 -21.26 1.00 -5.59
N ASP A 311 -21.31 -0.27 -6.01
CA ASP A 311 -22.51 -1.10 -5.97
C ASP A 311 -22.43 -2.15 -4.85
N VAL A 312 -23.27 -1.96 -3.83
CA VAL A 312 -23.43 -2.91 -2.70
C VAL A 312 -23.81 -4.31 -3.20
N ASN A 313 -24.60 -4.42 -4.28
CA ASN A 313 -25.01 -5.72 -4.82
C ASN A 313 -23.81 -6.45 -5.43
N SER A 314 -22.97 -5.74 -6.19
CA SER A 314 -21.76 -6.31 -6.79
C SER A 314 -20.86 -6.95 -5.74
N ILE A 315 -20.68 -6.31 -4.58
CA ILE A 315 -19.89 -6.85 -3.47
C ILE A 315 -20.59 -8.09 -2.87
N THR A 316 -21.89 -7.97 -2.59
CA THR A 316 -22.70 -9.04 -1.97
C THR A 316 -22.73 -10.29 -2.83
N ASP A 317 -22.95 -10.14 -4.13
CA ASP A 317 -23.09 -11.24 -5.08
C ASP A 317 -21.81 -12.09 -5.18
N ILE A 318 -20.64 -11.43 -5.16
CA ILE A 318 -19.36 -12.14 -5.14
C ILE A 318 -19.13 -12.85 -3.79
N MET A 319 -19.52 -12.24 -2.66
CA MET A 319 -19.44 -12.92 -1.35
C MET A 319 -20.26 -14.21 -1.35
N LEU A 320 -21.51 -14.16 -1.86
CA LEU A 320 -22.40 -15.31 -1.98
C LEU A 320 -21.88 -16.34 -3.00
N ARG A 321 -21.33 -15.88 -4.12
CA ARG A 321 -20.75 -16.78 -5.13
C ARG A 321 -19.59 -17.58 -4.58
N LEU A 322 -18.66 -16.94 -3.87
CA LEU A 322 -17.55 -17.65 -3.23
C LEU A 322 -18.04 -18.70 -2.22
N GLU A 323 -19.15 -18.42 -1.51
CA GLU A 323 -19.74 -19.34 -0.53
C GLU A 323 -20.45 -20.53 -1.18
N ASN A 324 -21.18 -20.29 -2.28
CA ASN A 324 -22.07 -21.29 -2.87
C ASN A 324 -21.43 -22.06 -4.05
N ASP A 325 -20.30 -21.61 -4.58
CA ASP A 325 -19.59 -22.20 -5.71
C ASP A 325 -18.15 -22.56 -5.31
N GLY A 326 -17.97 -23.82 -4.89
CA GLY A 326 -16.68 -24.33 -4.44
C GLY A 326 -15.61 -24.39 -5.55
N GLU A 327 -16.03 -24.57 -6.80
CA GLU A 327 -15.10 -24.55 -7.95
C GLU A 327 -14.60 -23.11 -8.20
N TYR A 328 -15.51 -22.15 -8.15
CA TYR A 328 -15.16 -20.74 -8.23
C TYR A 328 -14.21 -20.33 -7.10
N TYR A 329 -14.52 -20.73 -5.86
CA TYR A 329 -13.68 -20.47 -4.69
C TYR A 329 -12.25 -21.02 -4.89
N SER A 330 -12.14 -22.29 -5.30
CA SER A 330 -10.86 -22.96 -5.52
C SER A 330 -10.07 -22.29 -6.63
N ARG A 331 -10.73 -21.93 -7.72
CA ARG A 331 -10.12 -21.22 -8.85
C ARG A 331 -9.56 -19.85 -8.45
N ILE A 332 -10.32 -19.03 -7.71
CA ILE A 332 -9.86 -17.72 -7.25
C ILE A 332 -8.68 -17.85 -6.30
N ARG A 333 -8.72 -18.83 -5.39
CA ARG A 333 -7.62 -19.13 -4.46
C ARG A 333 -6.34 -19.51 -5.21
N GLU A 334 -6.43 -20.46 -6.14
CA GLU A 334 -5.28 -20.94 -6.90
C GLU A 334 -4.71 -19.85 -7.82
N TYR A 335 -5.57 -19.10 -8.48
CA TYR A 335 -5.18 -17.96 -9.29
C TYR A 335 -4.39 -16.93 -8.46
N GLY A 336 -4.85 -16.61 -7.24
CA GLY A 336 -4.13 -15.70 -6.33
C GLY A 336 -2.74 -16.19 -5.99
N LEU A 337 -2.56 -17.48 -5.66
CA LEU A 337 -1.27 -18.08 -5.36
C LEU A 337 -0.29 -18.04 -6.56
N GLN A 338 -0.81 -18.16 -7.78
CA GLN A 338 0.01 -18.03 -8.99
C GLN A 338 0.34 -16.55 -9.28
N ARG A 339 -0.62 -15.66 -9.09
CA ARG A 339 -0.50 -14.23 -9.40
C ARG A 339 0.61 -13.55 -8.62
N VAL A 340 0.80 -13.87 -7.34
CA VAL A 340 1.79 -13.23 -6.47
C VAL A 340 3.24 -13.44 -6.94
N ASN A 341 3.52 -14.48 -7.72
CA ASN A 341 4.86 -14.76 -8.25
C ASN A 341 5.38 -13.67 -9.20
N MET A 342 4.50 -12.79 -9.69
CA MET A 342 4.88 -11.63 -10.50
C MET A 342 5.42 -10.46 -9.67
N PHE A 343 5.32 -10.50 -8.35
CA PHE A 343 5.63 -9.39 -7.46
C PHE A 343 6.66 -9.80 -6.42
N SER A 344 7.83 -9.21 -6.49
CA SER A 344 8.96 -9.55 -5.61
C SER A 344 9.77 -8.30 -5.30
N TRP A 345 10.15 -8.12 -4.04
CA TRP A 345 11.06 -7.04 -3.65
C TRP A 345 12.46 -7.21 -4.25
N ASN A 346 12.88 -8.44 -4.53
CA ASN A 346 14.15 -8.68 -5.24
C ASN A 346 14.07 -8.11 -6.65
N HIS A 347 13.00 -8.41 -7.38
CA HIS A 347 12.80 -7.86 -8.72
C HIS A 347 12.64 -6.32 -8.71
N THR A 348 11.94 -5.77 -7.72
CA THR A 348 11.87 -4.31 -7.49
C THR A 348 13.28 -3.72 -7.35
N ALA A 349 14.14 -4.33 -6.53
CA ALA A 349 15.51 -3.87 -6.32
C ALA A 349 16.39 -4.00 -7.57
N GLU A 350 16.26 -5.07 -8.35
CA GLU A 350 16.95 -5.26 -9.64
C GLU A 350 16.58 -4.16 -10.64
N LEU A 351 15.29 -3.81 -10.73
CA LEU A 351 14.83 -2.74 -11.60
C LEU A 351 15.32 -1.37 -11.14
N LEU A 352 15.39 -1.13 -9.82
CA LEU A 352 15.99 0.10 -9.26
C LEU A 352 17.47 0.21 -9.60
N LEU A 353 18.24 -0.88 -9.46
CA LEU A 353 19.67 -0.90 -9.86
C LEU A 353 19.85 -0.58 -11.34
N SER A 354 19.05 -1.21 -12.20
CA SER A 354 19.08 -0.95 -13.64
C SER A 354 18.80 0.52 -13.95
N LEU A 355 17.82 1.10 -13.26
CA LEU A 355 17.45 2.51 -13.42
C LEU A 355 18.57 3.45 -12.92
N TYR A 356 19.23 3.14 -11.82
CA TYR A 356 20.36 3.94 -11.33
C TYR A 356 21.54 3.89 -12.33
N ALA A 357 21.85 2.71 -12.88
CA ALA A 357 22.88 2.58 -13.90
C ALA A 357 22.54 3.36 -15.19
N GLU A 358 21.25 3.32 -15.63
CA GLU A 358 20.76 4.12 -16.76
C GLU A 358 20.98 5.63 -16.50
N VAL A 359 20.57 6.13 -15.32
CA VAL A 359 20.72 7.54 -14.96
C VAL A 359 22.20 7.94 -14.84
N TYR A 360 23.02 7.08 -14.26
CA TYR A 360 24.47 7.33 -14.12
C TYR A 360 25.17 7.45 -15.48
N ASN A 361 24.81 6.62 -16.45
CA ASN A 361 25.39 6.67 -17.80
C ASN A 361 24.95 7.89 -18.62
N GLU A 362 23.95 8.65 -18.15
CA GLU A 362 23.46 9.89 -18.78
C GLU A 362 24.10 11.16 -18.18
N ILE A 363 24.94 11.03 -17.15
CA ILE A 363 25.66 12.12 -16.48
C ILE A 363 27.02 12.33 -17.14
#